data_eb5cc4e52c307e4cdc0ac3a33fa64346
#
_entry.id   eb5cc4e52c307e4cdc0ac3a33fa64346
#
_cell.length_a   1.000
_cell.length_b   1.000
_cell.length_c   1.000
_cell.angle_alpha   90.00
_cell.angle_beta   90.00
_cell.angle_gamma   90.00
#
_symmetry.space_group_name_H-M   'P 1'
#
loop_
_entity.id
_entity.type
_entity.pdbx_description
1 polymer ?
#
loop_
_entity_poly.entity_id
_entity_poly.type
_entity_poly.pdbx_seq_one_letter_code
_entity_poly.pdbx_strand_id
1 'polypeptide(L)'
;MMAFVDDKRHYTKSLRQQLSEIVIKAMEQSVSTWYELLLFVVGDLALSKCGCYVIDWGLEINDKPQMQKTKHNLWITTPSGSKIPSQQLDQNAPSTYLGVTSQIDGDHTTQLSKLRESVKELSKKLSTCHMPPQYGYLYQECSINLKLSYPLLASSLSDKQLDSIQKIIHPSVIAAKGFNRNWPTPLRYGKHNYCGLEMLDLKVEKRLRKIQFMRKLFLNKRHKIIIQSMIEWYHLTVRVE
;
A
#
# COMPACT_ATOMS: atom_id res chain seq x y z
N MET A 1 5.03 0.59 17.26
CA MET A 1 6.32 0.18 16.71
C MET A 1 6.07 -0.80 15.58
N MET A 2 6.67 -0.60 14.41
CA MET A 2 6.57 -1.49 13.26
C MET A 2 7.97 -1.91 12.86
N ALA A 3 8.22 -3.19 12.66
CA ALA A 3 9.44 -3.68 12.04
C ALA A 3 9.10 -4.48 10.79
N PHE A 4 9.94 -4.35 9.80
CA PHE A 4 9.85 -5.12 8.57
C PHE A 4 10.93 -6.19 8.60
N VAL A 5 10.53 -7.42 8.55
CA VAL A 5 11.43 -8.55 8.43
C VAL A 5 10.99 -9.32 7.21
N ASP A 6 11.78 -9.29 6.16
CA ASP A 6 11.60 -10.06 4.93
C ASP A 6 10.13 -10.11 4.45
N ASP A 7 9.59 -8.96 4.05
CA ASP A 7 8.18 -8.78 3.65
C ASP A 7 7.11 -9.05 4.74
N LYS A 8 7.49 -9.30 6.00
CA LYS A 8 6.55 -9.39 7.12
C LYS A 8 6.63 -8.17 8.03
N ARG A 9 5.46 -7.73 8.48
CA ARG A 9 5.33 -6.63 9.44
C ARG A 9 5.05 -7.19 10.81
N HIS A 10 5.91 -6.91 11.78
CA HIS A 10 5.68 -7.21 13.17
C HIS A 10 5.23 -5.95 13.90
N TYR A 11 4.17 -6.09 14.69
CA TYR A 11 3.61 -5.00 15.49
C TYR A 11 3.69 -5.39 16.95
N THR A 12 4.31 -4.55 17.75
CA THR A 12 4.31 -4.69 19.19
C THR A 12 3.71 -3.43 19.80
N LYS A 13 2.69 -3.58 20.65
CA LYS A 13 2.01 -2.48 21.32
C LYS A 13 2.18 -2.62 22.83
N SER A 14 2.58 -1.56 23.50
CA SER A 14 2.52 -1.48 24.96
C SER A 14 1.18 -0.86 25.39
N LEU A 15 0.51 -1.51 26.34
CA LEU A 15 -0.80 -1.09 26.87
C LEU A 15 -0.68 0.01 27.97
N ARG A 16 0.50 0.30 28.45
CA ARG A 16 0.80 1.38 29.38
C ARG A 16 2.11 2.03 28.98
N GLN A 17 2.33 3.30 29.33
CA GLN A 17 3.55 4.09 29.14
C GLN A 17 4.85 3.44 29.68
N GLN A 18 4.87 2.12 29.79
CA GLN A 18 6.05 1.36 30.12
C GLN A 18 7.02 1.43 28.95
N LEU A 19 7.99 2.32 29.17
CA LEU A 19 9.33 2.33 28.60
C LEU A 19 9.41 1.69 27.21
N SER A 20 9.59 2.53 26.22
CA SER A 20 10.00 2.18 24.86
C SER A 20 11.01 1.02 24.81
N GLU A 21 11.86 0.88 25.82
CA GLU A 21 12.83 -0.21 25.99
C GLU A 21 12.21 -1.60 26.07
N ILE A 22 11.06 -1.79 26.76
CA ILE A 22 10.41 -3.10 26.84
C ILE A 22 9.84 -3.50 25.48
N VAL A 23 9.26 -2.54 24.76
CA VAL A 23 8.74 -2.76 23.41
C VAL A 23 9.89 -3.07 22.45
N ILE A 24 11.01 -2.37 22.55
CA ILE A 24 12.21 -2.61 21.73
C ILE A 24 12.76 -4.01 22.00
N LYS A 25 12.94 -4.42 23.26
CA LYS A 25 13.41 -5.76 23.62
C LYS A 25 12.48 -6.88 23.11
N ALA A 26 11.16 -6.69 23.25
CA ALA A 26 10.17 -7.64 22.75
C ALA A 26 10.26 -7.76 21.22
N MET A 27 10.53 -6.65 20.53
CA MET A 27 10.71 -6.62 19.11
C MET A 27 12.01 -7.31 18.67
N GLU A 28 13.13 -7.03 19.34
CA GLU A 28 14.42 -7.70 19.12
C GLU A 28 14.29 -9.21 19.28
N GLN A 29 13.62 -9.67 20.32
CA GLN A 29 13.37 -11.09 20.55
C GLN A 29 12.49 -11.69 19.44
N SER A 30 11.42 -11.00 19.04
CA SER A 30 10.53 -11.46 17.98
C SER A 30 11.26 -11.58 16.62
N VAL A 31 12.11 -10.62 16.28
CA VAL A 31 12.91 -10.63 15.05
C VAL A 31 13.97 -11.76 15.09
N SER A 32 14.64 -11.97 16.22
CA SER A 32 15.62 -13.04 16.39
C SER A 32 14.95 -14.42 16.25
N THR A 33 13.83 -14.64 16.91
CA THR A 33 13.04 -15.88 16.77
C THR A 33 12.60 -16.12 15.32
N TRP A 34 12.18 -15.05 14.64
CA TRP A 34 11.80 -15.14 13.23
C TRP A 34 13.00 -15.49 12.34
N TYR A 35 14.17 -14.93 12.62
CA TYR A 35 15.39 -15.25 11.89
C TYR A 35 15.76 -16.73 12.05
N GLU A 36 15.71 -17.27 13.27
CA GLU A 36 15.94 -18.68 13.53
C GLU A 36 14.95 -19.56 12.76
N LEU A 37 13.64 -19.21 12.75
CA LEU A 37 12.63 -19.93 12.00
C LEU A 37 12.88 -19.92 10.49
N LEU A 38 13.38 -18.81 9.92
CA LEU A 38 13.72 -18.74 8.51
C LEU A 38 14.86 -19.71 8.17
N LEU A 39 15.86 -19.82 9.02
CA LEU A 39 16.97 -20.75 8.78
C LEU A 39 16.52 -22.21 8.76
N PHE A 40 15.51 -22.59 9.56
CA PHE A 40 14.93 -23.94 9.52
C PHE A 40 14.29 -24.27 8.17
N VAL A 41 13.78 -23.30 7.45
CA VAL A 41 13.16 -23.47 6.11
C VAL A 41 14.12 -23.11 4.96
N VAL A 42 15.43 -23.15 5.23
CA VAL A 42 16.47 -22.82 4.23
C VAL A 42 16.34 -21.40 3.66
N GLY A 43 15.78 -20.50 4.46
CA GLY A 43 15.69 -19.07 4.16
C GLY A 43 16.78 -18.29 4.87
N ASP A 44 17.04 -17.08 4.43
CA ASP A 44 17.93 -16.13 5.10
C ASP A 44 17.26 -14.77 5.24
N LEU A 45 17.67 -14.00 6.25
CA LEU A 45 17.17 -12.66 6.49
C LEU A 45 18.04 -11.64 5.77
N ALA A 46 17.46 -10.91 4.82
CA ALA A 46 18.17 -9.84 4.13
C ALA A 46 18.34 -8.63 5.07
N LEU A 47 19.34 -8.70 5.96
CA LEU A 47 19.60 -7.70 7.01
C LEU A 47 19.72 -6.27 6.48
N SER A 48 20.24 -6.10 5.26
CA SER A 48 20.34 -4.79 4.59
C SER A 48 18.99 -4.17 4.23
N LYS A 49 17.92 -4.99 4.18
CA LYS A 49 16.53 -4.54 3.93
C LYS A 49 15.73 -4.42 5.20
N CYS A 50 16.27 -4.85 6.35
CA CYS A 50 15.60 -4.74 7.62
C CYS A 50 15.68 -3.31 8.13
N GLY A 51 14.54 -2.70 8.34
CA GLY A 51 14.41 -1.38 8.93
C GLY A 51 13.30 -1.34 9.96
N CYS A 52 13.41 -0.46 10.93
CA CYS A 52 12.38 -0.26 11.93
C CYS A 52 11.91 1.19 11.98
N TYR A 53 10.64 1.37 12.28
CA TYR A 53 10.06 2.65 12.63
C TYR A 53 9.74 2.61 14.13
N VAL A 54 10.23 3.59 14.88
CA VAL A 54 9.83 3.79 16.26
C VAL A 54 8.91 4.99 16.32
N ILE A 55 7.68 4.77 16.77
CA ILE A 55 6.66 5.81 16.88
C ILE A 55 6.37 5.99 18.36
N ASP A 56 6.77 7.14 18.90
CA ASP A 56 6.37 7.60 20.20
C ASP A 56 5.31 8.69 20.07
N TRP A 57 4.31 8.63 20.94
CA TRP A 57 3.26 9.62 21.00
C TRP A 57 3.45 10.47 22.26
N GLY A 58 3.60 11.77 22.07
CA GLY A 58 3.55 12.76 23.15
C GLY A 58 2.26 13.57 23.07
N LEU A 59 1.90 14.21 24.17
CA LEU A 59 0.81 15.19 24.19
C LEU A 59 1.41 16.59 23.98
N GLU A 60 0.85 17.35 23.06
CA GLU A 60 1.13 18.77 22.94
C GLU A 60 0.46 19.57 24.08
N ILE A 61 0.83 20.87 24.20
CA ILE A 61 0.28 21.81 25.15
C ILE A 61 -1.27 21.87 25.13
N ASN A 62 -1.88 21.46 24.01
CA ASN A 62 -3.34 21.42 23.81
C ASN A 62 -3.92 20.01 23.94
N ASP A 63 -3.26 19.09 24.63
CA ASP A 63 -3.64 17.68 24.80
C ASP A 63 -3.86 16.90 23.48
N LYS A 64 -3.35 17.41 22.37
CA LYS A 64 -3.41 16.69 21.10
C LYS A 64 -2.25 15.69 21.02
N PRO A 65 -2.53 14.42 20.70
CA PRO A 65 -1.48 13.44 20.50
C PRO A 65 -0.64 13.79 19.28
N GLN A 66 0.66 13.96 19.48
CA GLN A 66 1.62 14.24 18.42
C GLN A 66 2.70 13.17 18.38
N MET A 67 3.09 12.82 17.17
CA MET A 67 4.16 11.87 16.91
C MET A 67 5.52 12.49 17.22
N GLN A 68 6.26 11.90 18.15
CA GLN A 68 7.58 12.40 18.56
C GLN A 68 8.69 11.62 17.86
N LYS A 69 9.74 12.35 17.44
CA LYS A 69 10.94 11.74 16.87
C LYS A 69 11.85 11.27 17.99
N THR A 70 11.88 9.97 18.22
CA THR A 70 12.81 9.35 19.16
C THR A 70 13.83 8.50 18.43
N LYS A 71 15.08 8.58 18.87
CA LYS A 71 16.16 7.72 18.35
C LYS A 71 16.32 6.52 19.27
N HIS A 72 16.11 5.35 18.73
CA HIS A 72 16.33 4.09 19.43
C HIS A 72 17.23 3.18 18.60
N ASN A 73 18.10 2.46 19.25
CA ASN A 73 18.92 1.46 18.60
C ASN A 73 18.25 0.10 18.78
N LEU A 74 17.80 -0.50 17.67
CA LEU A 74 17.28 -1.86 17.63
C LEU A 74 18.35 -2.78 17.09
N TRP A 75 18.63 -3.86 17.80
CA TRP A 75 19.67 -4.83 17.45
C TRP A 75 19.02 -6.13 16.99
N ILE A 76 19.52 -6.68 15.90
CA ILE A 76 19.12 -8.00 15.42
C ILE A 76 20.23 -8.96 15.83
N THR A 77 19.89 -9.93 16.65
CA THR A 77 20.83 -10.98 17.04
C THR A 77 20.86 -12.07 15.98
N THR A 78 22.02 -12.31 15.40
CA THR A 78 22.21 -13.40 14.44
C THR A 78 22.34 -14.74 15.16
N PRO A 79 22.10 -15.87 14.50
CA PRO A 79 22.31 -17.20 15.08
C PRO A 79 23.72 -17.46 15.55
N SER A 80 24.72 -16.75 14.99
CA SER A 80 26.09 -16.77 15.45
C SER A 80 26.32 -15.96 16.74
N GLY A 81 25.28 -15.32 17.31
CA GLY A 81 25.38 -14.49 18.51
C GLY A 81 25.86 -13.07 18.26
N SER A 82 26.18 -12.69 17.02
CA SER A 82 26.56 -11.31 16.69
C SER A 82 25.34 -10.40 16.65
N LYS A 83 25.49 -9.16 17.13
CA LYS A 83 24.43 -8.15 17.11
C LYS A 83 24.67 -7.18 15.96
N ILE A 84 23.70 -7.05 15.09
CA ILE A 84 23.73 -6.13 13.95
C ILE A 84 22.69 -5.02 14.19
N PRO A 85 23.07 -3.74 14.08
CA PRO A 85 22.11 -2.65 14.25
C PRO A 85 21.11 -2.64 13.09
N SER A 86 19.83 -2.60 13.41
CA SER A 86 18.77 -2.37 12.41
C SER A 86 18.71 -0.88 12.06
N GLN A 87 18.53 -0.58 10.79
CA GLN A 87 18.37 0.80 10.35
C GLN A 87 17.05 1.37 10.89
N GLN A 88 17.15 2.41 11.72
CA GLN A 88 15.98 3.18 12.07
C GLN A 88 15.59 4.08 10.90
N LEU A 89 14.39 3.90 10.39
CA LEU A 89 13.83 4.73 9.32
C LEU A 89 13.19 5.99 9.92
N ASP A 90 13.34 7.11 9.23
CA ASP A 90 12.62 8.33 9.61
C ASP A 90 11.11 8.07 9.51
N GLN A 91 10.33 8.61 10.43
CA GLN A 91 8.87 8.45 10.49
C GLN A 91 8.19 8.89 9.19
N ASN A 92 8.73 9.90 8.53
CA ASN A 92 8.23 10.41 7.25
C ASN A 92 8.90 9.73 6.03
N ALA A 93 9.84 8.82 6.25
CA ALA A 93 10.49 8.13 5.13
C ALA A 93 9.51 7.16 4.47
N PRO A 94 9.34 7.22 3.14
CA PRO A 94 8.49 6.28 2.43
C PRO A 94 9.13 4.90 2.42
N SER A 95 8.39 3.88 2.84
CA SER A 95 8.78 2.49 2.70
C SER A 95 7.99 1.78 1.61
N THR A 96 8.68 0.95 0.85
CA THR A 96 8.03 0.15 -0.21
C THR A 96 7.85 -1.28 0.29
N TYR A 97 6.61 -1.74 0.31
CA TYR A 97 6.24 -3.10 0.68
C TYR A 97 5.41 -3.74 -0.43
N LEU A 98 5.86 -4.87 -0.95
CA LEU A 98 5.23 -5.57 -2.08
C LEU A 98 4.89 -4.64 -3.26
N GLY A 99 5.80 -3.71 -3.58
CA GLY A 99 5.63 -2.76 -4.69
C GLY A 99 4.71 -1.57 -4.41
N VAL A 100 4.15 -1.45 -3.20
CA VAL A 100 3.38 -0.29 -2.76
C VAL A 100 4.21 0.54 -1.79
N THR A 101 4.34 1.82 -2.06
CA THR A 101 5.04 2.77 -1.20
C THR A 101 4.02 3.43 -0.27
N SER A 102 4.29 3.38 1.01
CA SER A 102 3.45 4.01 2.04
C SER A 102 4.33 4.69 3.07
N GLN A 103 3.81 5.74 3.68
CA GLN A 103 4.38 6.39 4.86
C GLN A 103 3.56 5.99 6.10
N ILE A 104 4.13 6.14 7.27
CA ILE A 104 3.46 5.77 8.52
C ILE A 104 2.29 6.70 8.84
N ASP A 105 2.40 7.96 8.47
CA ASP A 105 1.35 8.98 8.60
C ASP A 105 0.14 8.73 7.67
N GLY A 106 0.24 7.74 6.79
CA GLY A 106 -0.81 7.43 5.81
C GLY A 106 -0.75 8.30 4.55
N ASP A 107 0.30 9.13 4.38
CA ASP A 107 0.49 9.87 3.15
C ASP A 107 0.89 8.93 2.00
N HIS A 108 0.19 9.06 0.90
CA HIS A 108 0.40 8.29 -0.33
C HIS A 108 0.90 9.16 -1.51
N THR A 109 1.41 10.36 -1.25
CA THR A 109 1.89 11.27 -2.31
C THR A 109 3.03 10.65 -3.11
N THR A 110 3.96 9.98 -2.45
CA THR A 110 5.07 9.25 -3.09
C THR A 110 4.55 8.12 -3.98
N GLN A 111 3.55 7.36 -3.50
CA GLN A 111 2.92 6.30 -4.30
C GLN A 111 2.18 6.87 -5.51
N LEU A 112 1.49 7.99 -5.33
CA LEU A 112 0.81 8.69 -6.42
C LEU A 112 1.79 9.14 -7.52
N SER A 113 2.94 9.69 -7.12
CA SER A 113 4.00 10.10 -8.05
C SER A 113 4.54 8.92 -8.85
N LYS A 114 4.86 7.81 -8.19
CA LYS A 114 5.29 6.55 -8.83
C LYS A 114 4.26 6.01 -9.82
N LEU A 115 2.97 6.04 -9.44
CA LEU A 115 1.89 5.61 -10.33
C LEU A 115 1.77 6.52 -11.55
N ARG A 116 1.86 7.84 -11.37
CA ARG A 116 1.82 8.81 -12.48
C ARG A 116 2.97 8.61 -13.45
N GLU A 117 4.18 8.39 -12.96
CA GLU A 117 5.36 8.11 -13.80
C GLU A 117 5.19 6.81 -14.58
N SER A 118 4.81 5.74 -13.90
CA SER A 118 4.53 4.45 -14.54
C SER A 118 3.48 4.55 -15.64
N VAL A 119 2.41 5.31 -15.36
CA VAL A 119 1.32 5.51 -16.31
C VAL A 119 1.74 6.38 -17.49
N LYS A 120 2.54 7.42 -17.27
CA LYS A 120 3.14 8.22 -18.34
C LYS A 120 4.01 7.37 -19.25
N GLU A 121 4.85 6.51 -18.68
CA GLU A 121 5.69 5.58 -19.43
C GLU A 121 4.86 4.62 -20.29
N LEU A 122 3.83 3.98 -19.69
CA LEU A 122 2.92 3.09 -20.41
C LEU A 122 2.16 3.83 -21.52
N SER A 123 1.66 5.02 -21.24
CA SER A 123 0.97 5.86 -22.22
C SER A 123 1.90 6.27 -23.37
N LYS A 124 3.16 6.59 -23.09
CA LYS A 124 4.17 6.91 -24.11
C LYS A 124 4.44 5.68 -24.98
N LYS A 125 4.70 4.52 -24.37
CA LYS A 125 4.89 3.25 -25.12
C LYS A 125 3.69 2.98 -26.03
N LEU A 126 2.48 3.11 -25.53
CA LEU A 126 1.26 2.88 -26.26
C LEU A 126 1.11 3.85 -27.46
N SER A 127 1.50 5.12 -27.28
CA SER A 127 1.42 6.13 -28.34
C SER A 127 2.50 5.98 -29.41
N THR A 128 3.64 5.38 -29.06
CA THR A 128 4.74 5.15 -30.02
C THR A 128 4.62 3.82 -30.77
N CYS A 129 3.94 2.85 -30.18
CA CYS A 129 3.70 1.57 -30.83
C CYS A 129 2.51 1.68 -31.79
N HIS A 130 2.77 1.56 -33.09
CA HIS A 130 1.72 1.50 -34.11
C HIS A 130 1.11 0.09 -34.13
N MET A 131 0.30 -0.23 -33.13
CA MET A 131 -0.32 -1.55 -33.02
C MET A 131 -1.76 -1.55 -33.54
N PRO A 132 -2.24 -2.68 -34.08
CA PRO A 132 -3.65 -2.84 -34.43
C PRO A 132 -4.58 -2.63 -33.22
N PRO A 133 -5.81 -2.10 -33.40
CA PRO A 133 -6.73 -1.77 -32.30
C PRO A 133 -7.01 -2.89 -31.31
N GLN A 134 -7.09 -4.15 -31.77
CA GLN A 134 -7.31 -5.31 -30.90
C GLN A 134 -6.19 -5.51 -29.88
N TYR A 135 -4.94 -5.17 -30.22
CA TYR A 135 -3.83 -5.22 -29.27
C TYR A 135 -3.87 -4.06 -28.26
N GLY A 136 -4.54 -2.95 -28.59
CA GLY A 136 -4.82 -1.87 -27.66
C GLY A 136 -5.70 -2.32 -26.47
N TYR A 137 -6.70 -3.17 -26.74
CA TYR A 137 -7.52 -3.80 -25.70
C TYR A 137 -6.68 -4.73 -24.82
N LEU A 138 -5.92 -5.63 -25.44
CA LEU A 138 -5.07 -6.58 -24.72
C LEU A 138 -4.02 -5.86 -23.87
N TYR A 139 -3.39 -4.80 -24.39
CA TYR A 139 -2.41 -4.00 -23.65
C TYR A 139 -3.04 -3.32 -22.43
N GLN A 140 -4.26 -2.79 -22.57
CA GLN A 140 -4.99 -2.22 -21.44
C GLN A 140 -5.18 -3.27 -20.35
N GLU A 141 -5.69 -4.46 -20.68
CA GLU A 141 -5.96 -5.52 -19.71
C GLU A 141 -4.68 -6.06 -19.05
N CYS A 142 -3.70 -6.45 -19.86
CA CYS A 142 -2.52 -7.17 -19.37
C CYS A 142 -1.43 -6.27 -18.80
N SER A 143 -1.42 -4.97 -19.15
CA SER A 143 -0.36 -4.06 -18.68
C SER A 143 -0.89 -2.97 -17.77
N ILE A 144 -1.88 -2.19 -18.23
CA ILE A 144 -2.35 -1.01 -17.51
C ILE A 144 -3.18 -1.42 -16.30
N ASN A 145 -4.20 -2.24 -16.51
CA ASN A 145 -5.12 -2.65 -15.44
C ASN A 145 -4.39 -3.43 -14.34
N LEU A 146 -3.50 -4.35 -14.69
CA LEU A 146 -2.73 -5.10 -13.70
C LEU A 146 -1.82 -4.20 -12.86
N LYS A 147 -1.12 -3.25 -13.51
CA LYS A 147 -0.18 -2.37 -12.83
C LYS A 147 -0.87 -1.38 -11.88
N LEU A 148 -2.10 -0.97 -12.20
CA LEU A 148 -2.88 -0.06 -11.36
C LEU A 148 -3.67 -0.78 -10.26
N SER A 149 -4.19 -1.96 -10.55
CA SER A 149 -5.11 -2.67 -9.67
C SER A 149 -4.57 -2.95 -8.28
N TYR A 150 -3.33 -3.42 -8.20
CA TYR A 150 -2.73 -3.80 -6.92
C TYR A 150 -2.49 -2.59 -5.99
N PRO A 151 -1.85 -1.49 -6.44
CA PRO A 151 -1.66 -0.32 -5.59
C PRO A 151 -2.95 0.36 -5.16
N LEU A 152 -4.03 0.29 -5.97
CA LEU A 152 -5.32 0.89 -5.64
C LEU A 152 -5.96 0.28 -4.38
N LEU A 153 -5.78 -1.02 -4.16
CA LEU A 153 -6.28 -1.68 -2.96
C LEU A 153 -5.58 -1.18 -1.69
N ALA A 154 -4.26 -1.03 -1.77
CA ALA A 154 -3.40 -0.73 -0.63
C ALA A 154 -3.23 0.77 -0.35
N SER A 155 -3.68 1.65 -1.26
CA SER A 155 -3.52 3.09 -1.12
C SER A 155 -4.82 3.82 -0.82
N SER A 156 -4.72 4.95 -0.11
CA SER A 156 -5.85 5.83 0.24
C SER A 156 -5.99 7.03 -0.70
N LEU A 157 -5.66 6.84 -1.99
CA LEU A 157 -5.74 7.90 -2.99
C LEU A 157 -7.15 8.50 -3.08
N SER A 158 -7.26 9.83 -3.14
CA SER A 158 -8.53 10.52 -3.31
C SER A 158 -9.08 10.39 -4.74
N ASP A 159 -10.37 10.62 -4.92
CA ASP A 159 -11.01 10.58 -6.25
C ASP A 159 -10.38 11.60 -7.21
N LYS A 160 -9.96 12.80 -6.72
CA LYS A 160 -9.23 13.79 -7.51
C LYS A 160 -7.86 13.30 -7.98
N GLN A 161 -7.16 12.56 -7.13
CA GLN A 161 -5.86 11.95 -7.47
C GLN A 161 -6.03 10.85 -8.52
N LEU A 162 -7.07 10.03 -8.42
CA LEU A 162 -7.41 9.00 -9.41
C LEU A 162 -7.78 9.62 -10.76
N ASP A 163 -8.58 10.70 -10.78
CA ASP A 163 -8.88 11.44 -11.99
C ASP A 163 -7.63 11.95 -12.70
N SER A 164 -6.64 12.39 -11.93
CA SER A 164 -5.37 12.85 -12.50
C SER A 164 -4.59 11.75 -13.22
N ILE A 165 -4.68 10.50 -12.73
CA ILE A 165 -4.09 9.33 -13.39
C ILE A 165 -4.89 8.97 -14.64
N GLN A 166 -6.22 8.95 -14.55
CA GLN A 166 -7.10 8.63 -15.67
C GLN A 166 -6.92 9.62 -16.85
N LYS A 167 -6.76 10.91 -16.57
CA LYS A 167 -6.49 11.93 -17.58
C LYS A 167 -5.22 11.68 -18.40
N ILE A 168 -4.23 11.00 -17.82
CA ILE A 168 -2.99 10.64 -18.53
C ILE A 168 -3.22 9.42 -19.43
N ILE A 169 -3.96 8.42 -18.95
CA ILE A 169 -4.14 7.12 -19.64
C ILE A 169 -5.18 7.21 -20.77
N HIS A 170 -6.32 7.84 -20.52
CA HIS A 170 -7.47 7.74 -21.41
C HIS A 170 -7.16 8.14 -22.86
N PRO A 171 -6.48 9.27 -23.14
CA PRO A 171 -6.23 9.66 -24.50
C PRO A 171 -5.40 8.63 -25.30
N SER A 172 -4.40 8.04 -24.65
CA SER A 172 -3.52 7.05 -25.28
C SER A 172 -4.23 5.72 -25.54
N VAL A 173 -5.03 5.25 -24.57
CA VAL A 173 -5.78 4.00 -24.70
C VAL A 173 -6.89 4.13 -25.75
N ILE A 174 -7.63 5.24 -25.74
CA ILE A 174 -8.71 5.48 -26.74
C ILE A 174 -8.12 5.53 -28.15
N ALA A 175 -7.01 6.25 -28.33
CA ALA A 175 -6.34 6.33 -29.63
C ALA A 175 -5.80 4.97 -30.09
N ALA A 176 -5.21 4.17 -29.17
CA ALA A 176 -4.69 2.84 -29.48
C ALA A 176 -5.80 1.84 -29.87
N LYS A 177 -7.03 2.04 -29.38
CA LYS A 177 -8.21 1.27 -29.78
C LYS A 177 -8.83 1.76 -31.10
N GLY A 178 -8.24 2.75 -31.74
CA GLY A 178 -8.71 3.29 -33.03
C GLY A 178 -9.84 4.32 -32.93
N PHE A 179 -10.10 4.85 -31.73
CA PHE A 179 -11.18 5.83 -31.53
C PHE A 179 -10.65 7.25 -31.36
N ASN A 180 -11.51 8.23 -31.63
CA ASN A 180 -11.18 9.62 -31.42
C ASN A 180 -11.02 9.89 -29.90
N ARG A 181 -10.02 10.72 -29.52
CA ARG A 181 -9.75 11.09 -28.14
C ARG A 181 -10.96 11.74 -27.43
N ASN A 182 -11.86 12.36 -28.19
CA ASN A 182 -13.08 13.00 -27.67
C ASN A 182 -14.26 12.03 -27.57
N TRP A 183 -14.02 10.70 -27.55
CA TRP A 183 -15.07 9.71 -27.38
C TRP A 183 -15.91 10.01 -26.14
N PRO A 184 -17.25 9.92 -26.21
CA PRO A 184 -18.15 10.30 -25.10
C PRO A 184 -17.83 9.52 -23.83
N THR A 185 -17.80 10.24 -22.70
CA THR A 185 -17.43 9.64 -21.40
C THR A 185 -18.28 8.42 -21.01
N PRO A 186 -19.61 8.41 -21.17
CA PRO A 186 -20.42 7.23 -20.84
C PRO A 186 -20.02 5.99 -21.64
N LEU A 187 -19.66 6.17 -22.91
CA LEU A 187 -19.24 5.07 -23.78
C LEU A 187 -17.84 4.57 -23.48
N ARG A 188 -16.98 5.38 -22.83
CA ARG A 188 -15.64 4.91 -22.41
C ARG A 188 -15.70 3.74 -21.44
N TYR A 189 -16.68 3.77 -20.55
CA TYR A 189 -16.84 2.78 -19.47
C TYR A 189 -17.92 1.72 -19.79
N GLY A 190 -18.70 1.94 -20.84
CA GLY A 190 -19.75 1.03 -21.27
C GLY A 190 -19.19 -0.32 -21.73
N LYS A 191 -20.00 -1.38 -21.64
CA LYS A 191 -19.65 -2.70 -22.13
C LYS A 191 -19.54 -2.70 -23.66
N HIS A 192 -18.68 -3.56 -24.16
CA HIS A 192 -18.44 -3.68 -25.60
C HIS A 192 -19.72 -3.98 -26.41
N ASN A 193 -20.64 -4.76 -25.85
CA ASN A 193 -21.94 -5.07 -26.45
C ASN A 193 -22.83 -3.83 -26.71
N TYR A 194 -22.52 -2.71 -26.04
CA TYR A 194 -23.22 -1.43 -26.20
C TYR A 194 -22.32 -0.37 -26.83
N CYS A 195 -21.42 -0.75 -27.71
CA CYS A 195 -20.43 0.12 -28.34
C CYS A 195 -19.51 0.84 -27.31
N GLY A 196 -19.36 0.29 -26.13
CA GLY A 196 -18.46 0.81 -25.10
C GLY A 196 -17.01 0.33 -25.29
N LEU A 197 -16.09 1.04 -24.65
CA LEU A 197 -14.66 0.71 -24.71
C LEU A 197 -14.19 -0.14 -23.52
N GLU A 198 -15.06 -0.44 -22.58
CA GLU A 198 -14.74 -1.17 -21.33
C GLU A 198 -13.48 -0.65 -20.62
N MET A 199 -13.34 0.68 -20.61
CA MET A 199 -12.22 1.30 -19.91
C MET A 199 -12.42 1.19 -18.41
N LEU A 200 -11.32 0.99 -17.68
CA LEU A 200 -11.35 0.91 -16.24
C LEU A 200 -11.63 2.29 -15.63
N ASP A 201 -12.70 2.43 -14.88
CA ASP A 201 -12.88 3.57 -13.97
C ASP A 201 -12.15 3.26 -12.66
N LEU A 202 -11.04 3.95 -12.41
CA LEU A 202 -10.20 3.73 -11.24
C LEU A 202 -10.94 3.98 -9.92
N LYS A 203 -11.93 4.87 -9.89
CA LYS A 203 -12.74 5.13 -8.69
C LYS A 203 -13.62 3.95 -8.36
N VAL A 204 -14.32 3.44 -9.38
CA VAL A 204 -15.20 2.27 -9.23
C VAL A 204 -14.36 1.05 -8.87
N GLU A 205 -13.26 0.82 -9.58
CA GLU A 205 -12.36 -0.31 -9.35
C GLU A 205 -11.77 -0.30 -7.93
N LYS A 206 -11.30 0.86 -7.45
CA LYS A 206 -10.80 1.01 -6.08
C LYS A 206 -11.87 0.62 -5.06
N ARG A 207 -13.10 1.10 -5.22
CA ARG A 207 -14.21 0.80 -4.30
C ARG A 207 -14.57 -0.68 -4.35
N LEU A 208 -14.67 -1.24 -5.53
CA LEU A 208 -15.03 -2.64 -5.75
C LEU A 208 -14.00 -3.60 -5.15
N ARG A 209 -12.70 -3.32 -5.34
CA ARG A 209 -11.61 -4.11 -4.75
C ARG A 209 -11.60 -4.02 -3.23
N LYS A 210 -11.85 -2.85 -2.66
CA LYS A 210 -11.97 -2.71 -1.20
C LYS A 210 -13.14 -3.53 -0.65
N ILE A 211 -14.30 -3.50 -1.31
CA ILE A 211 -15.45 -4.32 -0.93
C ILE A 211 -15.13 -5.81 -1.04
N GLN A 212 -14.52 -6.25 -2.14
CA GLN A 212 -14.11 -7.64 -2.32
C GLN A 212 -13.10 -8.09 -1.26
N PHE A 213 -12.13 -7.23 -0.93
CA PHE A 213 -11.17 -7.49 0.13
C PHE A 213 -11.86 -7.62 1.49
N MET A 214 -12.73 -6.67 1.85
CA MET A 214 -13.53 -6.74 3.09
C MET A 214 -14.35 -8.04 3.14
N ARG A 215 -15.03 -8.39 2.04
CA ARG A 215 -15.77 -9.65 1.96
C ARG A 215 -14.89 -10.87 2.25
N LYS A 216 -13.69 -10.93 1.65
CA LYS A 216 -12.73 -12.02 1.92
C LYS A 216 -12.32 -12.07 3.39
N LEU A 217 -12.09 -10.93 4.02
CA LEU A 217 -11.75 -10.84 5.43
C LEU A 217 -12.90 -11.32 6.33
N PHE A 218 -14.16 -10.96 6.02
CA PHE A 218 -15.34 -11.43 6.75
C PHE A 218 -15.56 -12.94 6.64
N LEU A 219 -15.22 -13.54 5.51
CA LEU A 219 -15.31 -14.98 5.31
C LEU A 219 -14.24 -15.75 6.11
N ASN A 220 -13.14 -15.11 6.49
CA ASN A 220 -12.09 -15.70 7.28
C ASN A 220 -12.44 -15.57 8.77
N LYS A 221 -12.70 -16.70 9.44
CA LYS A 221 -13.09 -16.73 10.86
C LYS A 221 -12.12 -15.97 11.79
N ARG A 222 -10.80 -16.01 11.51
CA ARG A 222 -9.79 -15.31 12.33
C ARG A 222 -9.87 -13.80 12.21
N HIS A 223 -10.18 -13.27 11.03
CA HIS A 223 -10.23 -11.82 10.78
C HIS A 223 -11.60 -11.23 11.08
N LYS A 224 -12.66 -12.03 11.03
CA LYS A 224 -14.03 -11.58 11.25
C LYS A 224 -14.22 -10.84 12.57
N ILE A 225 -13.69 -11.39 13.66
CA ILE A 225 -13.81 -10.80 15.01
C ILE A 225 -13.11 -9.44 15.06
N ILE A 226 -11.89 -9.34 14.50
CA ILE A 226 -11.12 -8.09 14.49
C ILE A 226 -11.86 -7.01 13.71
N ILE A 227 -12.42 -7.36 12.55
CA ILE A 227 -13.14 -6.40 11.71
C ILE A 227 -14.44 -5.97 12.38
N GLN A 228 -15.17 -6.89 12.98
CA GLN A 228 -16.38 -6.55 13.73
C GLN A 228 -16.07 -5.56 14.85
N SER A 229 -15.04 -5.82 15.66
CA SER A 229 -14.61 -4.89 16.72
C SER A 229 -14.20 -3.52 16.17
N MET A 230 -13.50 -3.46 15.02
CA MET A 230 -13.14 -2.20 14.38
C MET A 230 -14.35 -1.42 13.88
N ILE A 231 -15.34 -2.09 13.31
CA ILE A 231 -16.59 -1.47 12.84
C ILE A 231 -17.40 -0.96 14.04
N GLU A 232 -17.53 -1.76 15.10
CA GLU A 232 -18.23 -1.35 16.31
C GLU A 232 -17.54 -0.14 16.96
N TRP A 233 -16.22 -0.15 17.04
CA TRP A 233 -15.45 0.98 17.54
C TRP A 233 -15.65 2.24 16.69
N TYR A 234 -15.65 2.09 15.36
CA TYR A 234 -15.91 3.20 14.44
C TYR A 234 -17.33 3.78 14.63
N HIS A 235 -18.34 2.91 14.79
CA HIS A 235 -19.71 3.35 15.07
C HIS A 235 -19.83 4.09 16.41
N LEU A 236 -19.08 3.70 17.41
CA LEU A 236 -19.04 4.40 18.69
C LEU A 236 -18.41 5.79 18.55
N THR A 237 -17.31 5.91 17.79
CA THR A 237 -16.62 7.20 17.58
C THR A 237 -17.43 8.18 16.74
N VAL A 238 -18.13 7.73 15.70
CA VAL A 238 -18.96 8.58 14.84
C VAL A 238 -20.27 9.04 15.51
N ARG A 239 -20.75 8.29 16.51
CA ARG A 239 -21.97 8.70 17.26
C ARG A 239 -21.71 9.75 18.33
N VAL A 240 -20.46 10.09 18.61
CA VAL A 240 -20.06 11.08 19.63
C VAL A 240 -19.89 12.49 19.01
N GLU A 241 -19.89 12.60 17.68
CA GLU A 241 -19.94 13.89 16.95
C GLU A 241 -21.39 14.24 16.60
#